data_ec283bb560aca74627481455f2a86f74
#
_entry.id   ec283bb560aca74627481455f2a86f74
#
_cell.length_a   1.000
_cell.length_b   1.000
_cell.length_c   1.000
_cell.angle_alpha   90.00
_cell.angle_beta   90.00
_cell.angle_gamma   90.00
#
_symmetry.space_group_name_H-M   'P 1'
#
loop_
_entity.id
_entity.type
_entity.pdbx_description
1 polymer ?
#
loop_
_entity_poly.entity_id
_entity_poly.type
_entity_poly.pdbx_seq_one_letter_code
_entity_poly.pdbx_strand_id
1 'polypeptide(L)'
;MNAGLVVIILLVGLSILGIPIFLSLGIATAIGVQMLGLPFVMIPQKMFTGMDSSALMAIPFFILAGNIMSRSITGKLINVSDALIGWIKGSLGIVTVLASALFGAISGSAVATVSAVGGITIPAMKKQGYGAPFASAVASMASVLGPLVPPSITLIVYA
;
A
#
# COMPACT_ATOMS: atom_id res chain seq x y z
N MET A 1 20.75 -2.94 -29.38
CA MET A 1 20.47 -2.82 -27.94
C MET A 1 18.98 -2.99 -27.77
N ASN A 2 18.53 -3.90 -26.94
CA ASN A 2 17.08 -4.12 -26.76
C ASN A 2 16.46 -2.86 -26.12
N ALA A 3 15.47 -2.24 -26.80
CA ALA A 3 14.79 -1.03 -26.32
C ALA A 3 14.31 -1.17 -24.86
N GLY A 4 13.84 -2.35 -24.48
CA GLY A 4 13.44 -2.65 -23.10
C GLY A 4 14.58 -2.52 -22.08
N LEU A 5 15.79 -2.95 -22.43
CA LEU A 5 16.95 -2.84 -21.54
C LEU A 5 17.37 -1.38 -21.33
N VAL A 6 17.31 -0.57 -22.39
CA VAL A 6 17.58 0.89 -22.32
C VAL A 6 16.56 1.59 -21.42
N VAL A 7 15.27 1.26 -21.57
CA VAL A 7 14.20 1.81 -20.73
C VAL A 7 14.41 1.50 -19.26
N ILE A 8 14.78 0.26 -18.93
CA ILE A 8 15.05 -0.14 -17.53
C ILE A 8 16.28 0.58 -16.97
N ILE A 9 17.37 0.65 -17.72
CA ILE A 9 18.59 1.36 -17.28
C ILE A 9 18.31 2.85 -17.06
N LEU A 10 17.57 3.49 -17.97
CA LEU A 10 17.17 4.89 -17.84
C LEU A 10 16.30 5.11 -16.62
N LEU A 11 15.31 4.25 -16.39
CA LEU A 11 14.40 4.35 -15.25
C LEU A 11 15.17 4.26 -13.93
N VAL A 12 16.05 3.27 -13.80
CA VAL A 12 16.88 3.08 -12.60
C VAL A 12 17.87 4.23 -12.44
N GLY A 13 18.55 4.64 -13.52
CA GLY A 13 19.51 5.72 -13.48
C GLY A 13 18.89 7.06 -13.07
N LEU A 14 17.74 7.42 -13.65
CA LEU A 14 17.01 8.64 -13.27
C LEU A 14 16.49 8.61 -11.84
N SER A 15 16.05 7.42 -11.38
CA SER A 15 15.61 7.24 -9.99
C SER A 15 16.76 7.39 -8.98
N ILE A 16 17.96 6.91 -9.30
CA ILE A 16 19.18 7.09 -8.47
C ILE A 16 19.59 8.57 -8.40
N LEU A 17 19.36 9.33 -9.47
CA LEU A 17 19.58 10.78 -9.50
C LEU A 17 18.56 11.59 -8.68
N GLY A 18 17.61 10.91 -8.01
CA GLY A 18 16.58 11.55 -7.18
C GLY A 18 15.41 12.15 -7.96
N ILE A 19 15.28 11.84 -9.24
CA ILE A 19 14.13 12.28 -10.04
C ILE A 19 12.88 11.51 -9.62
N PRO A 20 11.73 12.17 -9.42
CA PRO A 20 10.48 11.49 -9.07
C PRO A 20 10.14 10.36 -10.06
N ILE A 21 9.68 9.22 -9.53
CA ILE A 21 9.44 7.98 -10.30
C ILE A 21 8.52 8.23 -11.50
N PHE A 22 7.50 9.08 -11.37
CA PHE A 22 6.56 9.37 -12.46
C PHE A 22 7.24 10.08 -13.65
N LEU A 23 8.19 10.99 -13.38
CA LEU A 23 8.99 11.65 -14.42
C LEU A 23 9.99 10.68 -15.04
N SER A 24 10.65 9.85 -14.23
CA SER A 24 11.57 8.82 -14.72
C SER A 24 10.86 7.83 -15.63
N LEU A 25 9.65 7.40 -15.28
CA LEU A 25 8.79 6.56 -16.13
C LEU A 25 8.41 7.27 -17.43
N GLY A 26 7.98 8.54 -17.37
CA GLY A 26 7.61 9.33 -18.54
C GLY A 26 8.76 9.48 -19.53
N ILE A 27 9.94 9.87 -19.04
CA ILE A 27 11.14 10.06 -19.87
C ILE A 27 11.61 8.72 -20.47
N ALA A 28 11.70 7.67 -19.66
CA ALA A 28 12.12 6.34 -20.11
C ALA A 28 11.15 5.78 -21.17
N THR A 29 9.84 5.97 -21.00
CA THR A 29 8.83 5.56 -21.98
C THR A 29 8.93 6.36 -23.28
N ALA A 30 9.12 7.68 -23.20
CA ALA A 30 9.28 8.53 -24.39
C ALA A 30 10.49 8.12 -25.23
N ILE A 31 11.63 7.87 -24.59
CA ILE A 31 12.84 7.40 -25.27
C ILE A 31 12.62 5.99 -25.86
N GLY A 32 11.98 5.09 -25.13
CA GLY A 32 11.66 3.74 -25.60
C GLY A 32 10.76 3.74 -26.84
N VAL A 33 9.71 4.57 -26.86
CA VAL A 33 8.80 4.75 -27.98
C VAL A 33 9.54 5.29 -29.21
N GLN A 34 10.41 6.27 -29.02
CA GLN A 34 11.24 6.82 -30.09
C GLN A 34 12.21 5.81 -30.68
N MET A 35 12.86 4.98 -29.83
CA MET A 35 13.76 3.92 -30.28
C MET A 35 13.06 2.84 -31.11
N LEU A 36 11.78 2.61 -30.85
CA LEU A 36 10.95 1.65 -31.58
C LEU A 36 10.33 2.26 -32.86
N GLY A 37 10.57 3.54 -33.13
CA GLY A 37 9.98 4.25 -34.30
C GLY A 37 8.47 4.43 -34.20
N LEU A 38 7.91 4.34 -33.00
CA LEU A 38 6.47 4.48 -32.78
C LEU A 38 6.07 5.95 -32.61
N PRO A 39 4.88 6.34 -33.05
CA PRO A 39 4.41 7.73 -32.94
C PRO A 39 4.17 8.08 -31.43
N PHE A 40 4.58 9.27 -31.03
CA PHE A 40 4.40 9.76 -29.65
C PHE A 40 2.93 9.80 -29.20
N VAL A 41 1.99 9.92 -30.15
CA VAL A 41 0.54 9.85 -29.85
C VAL A 41 0.13 8.53 -29.18
N MET A 42 0.93 7.49 -29.33
CA MET A 42 0.70 6.20 -28.67
C MET A 42 0.77 6.30 -27.14
N ILE A 43 1.59 7.22 -26.59
CA ILE A 43 1.74 7.38 -25.14
C ILE A 43 0.41 7.82 -24.49
N PRO A 44 -0.19 8.98 -24.85
CA PRO A 44 -1.46 9.38 -24.28
C PRO A 44 -2.59 8.39 -24.59
N GLN A 45 -2.63 7.80 -25.77
CA GLN A 45 -3.62 6.77 -26.10
C GLN A 45 -3.55 5.58 -25.15
N LYS A 46 -2.36 5.04 -24.90
CA LYS A 46 -2.16 3.92 -23.95
C LYS A 46 -2.43 4.32 -22.51
N MET A 47 -2.14 5.57 -22.12
CA MET A 47 -2.49 6.08 -20.80
C MET A 47 -4.02 6.13 -20.61
N PHE A 48 -4.76 6.66 -21.57
CA PHE A 48 -6.22 6.70 -21.51
C PHE A 48 -6.83 5.30 -21.50
N THR A 49 -6.39 4.42 -22.41
CA THR A 49 -6.90 3.04 -22.45
C THR A 49 -6.55 2.25 -21.19
N GLY A 50 -5.37 2.49 -20.60
CA GLY A 50 -4.95 1.85 -19.36
C GLY A 50 -5.74 2.34 -18.14
N MET A 51 -6.23 3.59 -18.15
CA MET A 51 -7.08 4.13 -17.08
C MET A 51 -8.54 3.72 -17.23
N ASP A 52 -9.00 3.38 -18.44
CA ASP A 52 -10.36 2.93 -18.73
C ASP A 52 -10.52 1.43 -18.40
N SER A 53 -10.29 1.10 -17.14
CA SER A 53 -10.40 -0.25 -16.60
C SER A 53 -11.34 -0.24 -15.40
N SER A 54 -12.30 -1.16 -15.41
CA SER A 54 -13.25 -1.32 -14.28
C SER A 54 -12.52 -1.58 -12.96
N ALA A 55 -11.39 -2.27 -12.99
CA ALA A 55 -10.56 -2.52 -11.82
C ALA A 55 -9.99 -1.22 -11.23
N LEU A 56 -9.51 -0.31 -12.09
CA LEU A 56 -8.99 0.99 -11.63
C LEU A 56 -10.10 1.91 -11.13
N MET A 57 -11.31 1.83 -11.65
CA MET A 57 -12.46 2.57 -11.12
C MET A 57 -12.85 2.15 -9.71
N ALA A 58 -12.58 0.91 -9.31
CA ALA A 58 -12.84 0.45 -7.95
C ALA A 58 -11.91 1.10 -6.89
N ILE A 59 -10.68 1.50 -7.28
CA ILE A 59 -9.68 2.03 -6.35
C ILE A 59 -10.17 3.27 -5.55
N PRO A 60 -10.72 4.34 -6.16
CA PRO A 60 -11.23 5.49 -5.43
C PRO A 60 -12.32 5.13 -4.41
N PHE A 61 -13.20 4.20 -4.75
CA PHE A 61 -14.26 3.74 -3.85
C PHE A 61 -13.68 2.94 -2.67
N PHE A 62 -12.69 2.08 -2.91
CA PHE A 62 -11.98 1.37 -1.84
C PHE A 62 -11.22 2.32 -0.92
N ILE A 63 -10.54 3.32 -1.47
CA ILE A 63 -9.84 4.34 -0.67
C ILE A 63 -10.84 5.12 0.18
N LEU A 64 -11.97 5.52 -0.40
CA LEU A 64 -13.02 6.23 0.32
C LEU A 64 -13.61 5.37 1.44
N ALA A 65 -13.97 4.13 1.14
CA ALA A 65 -14.47 3.17 2.12
C ALA A 65 -13.45 2.95 3.25
N GLY A 66 -12.17 2.71 2.92
CA GLY A 66 -11.08 2.55 3.88
C GLY A 66 -10.91 3.78 4.79
N ASN A 67 -10.99 4.99 4.24
CA ASN A 67 -10.89 6.23 5.02
C ASN A 67 -12.09 6.43 5.98
N ILE A 68 -13.31 6.13 5.54
CA ILE A 68 -14.49 6.19 6.40
C ILE A 68 -14.38 5.16 7.52
N MET A 69 -14.00 3.94 7.19
CA MET A 69 -13.87 2.84 8.15
C MET A 69 -12.74 3.07 9.15
N SER A 70 -11.61 3.66 8.72
CA SER A 70 -10.48 3.94 9.62
C SER A 70 -10.87 4.83 10.79
N ARG A 71 -11.78 5.76 10.57
CA ARG A 71 -12.27 6.67 11.62
C ARG A 71 -13.31 6.05 12.55
N SER A 72 -14.10 5.10 12.04
CA SER A 72 -15.27 4.58 12.75
C SER A 72 -15.06 3.20 13.38
N ILE A 73 -14.29 2.31 12.74
CA ILE A 73 -14.26 0.88 13.06
C ILE A 73 -12.92 0.46 13.65
N THR A 74 -11.82 1.18 13.42
CA THR A 74 -10.48 0.77 13.87
C THR A 74 -10.43 0.49 15.37
N GLY A 75 -11.02 1.36 16.20
CA GLY A 75 -11.09 1.15 17.65
C GLY A 75 -11.88 -0.10 18.04
N LYS A 76 -12.98 -0.37 17.33
CA LYS A 76 -13.80 -1.58 17.57
C LYS A 76 -13.06 -2.85 17.18
N LEU A 77 -12.32 -2.85 16.07
CA LEU A 77 -11.49 -3.99 15.65
C LEU A 77 -10.39 -4.30 16.65
N ILE A 78 -9.75 -3.27 17.21
CA ILE A 78 -8.75 -3.44 18.26
C ILE A 78 -9.39 -4.03 19.52
N ASN A 79 -10.56 -3.52 19.92
CA ASN A 79 -11.28 -4.06 21.09
C ASN A 79 -11.70 -5.53 20.90
N VAL A 80 -12.16 -5.92 19.69
CA VAL A 80 -12.47 -7.31 19.37
C VAL A 80 -11.20 -8.17 19.41
N SER A 81 -10.10 -7.69 18.84
CA SER A 81 -8.82 -8.40 18.86
C SER A 81 -8.29 -8.57 20.30
N ASP A 82 -8.44 -7.53 21.13
CA ASP A 82 -8.07 -7.57 22.54
C ASP A 82 -8.95 -8.53 23.34
N ALA A 83 -10.26 -8.55 23.09
CA ALA A 83 -11.18 -9.50 23.72
C ALA A 83 -10.87 -10.96 23.39
N LEU A 84 -10.33 -11.23 22.19
CA LEU A 84 -9.96 -12.58 21.75
C LEU A 84 -8.64 -13.06 22.34
N ILE A 85 -7.66 -12.19 22.60
CA ILE A 85 -6.28 -12.58 22.91
C ILE A 85 -5.71 -11.77 24.08
N GLY A 86 -6.41 -10.75 24.58
CA GLY A 86 -5.93 -9.78 25.56
C GLY A 86 -5.49 -10.36 26.91
N TRP A 87 -5.95 -11.59 27.26
CA TRP A 87 -5.56 -12.27 28.51
C TRP A 87 -4.11 -12.76 28.52
N ILE A 88 -3.41 -12.78 27.37
CA ILE A 88 -2.02 -13.23 27.28
C ILE A 88 -1.09 -12.06 27.66
N LYS A 89 -0.10 -12.31 28.52
CA LYS A 89 0.92 -11.32 28.81
C LYS A 89 1.68 -10.93 27.55
N GLY A 90 1.74 -9.65 27.23
CA GLY A 90 2.36 -9.18 25.98
C GLY A 90 1.46 -9.23 24.75
N SER A 91 0.16 -9.40 24.93
CA SER A 91 -0.84 -9.55 23.87
C SER A 91 -0.92 -8.39 22.88
N LEU A 92 -0.54 -7.17 23.26
CA LEU A 92 -0.70 -5.98 22.39
C LEU A 92 0.02 -6.11 21.05
N GLY A 93 1.14 -6.82 20.97
CA GLY A 93 1.80 -7.14 19.71
C GLY A 93 0.92 -8.03 18.83
N ILE A 94 0.34 -9.09 19.41
CA ILE A 94 -0.53 -10.03 18.69
C ILE A 94 -1.85 -9.35 18.31
N VAL A 95 -2.43 -8.55 19.22
CA VAL A 95 -3.61 -7.71 18.96
C VAL A 95 -3.36 -6.77 17.78
N THR A 96 -2.17 -6.16 17.70
CA THR A 96 -1.79 -5.30 16.58
C THR A 96 -1.79 -6.07 15.27
N VAL A 97 -1.22 -7.28 15.24
CA VAL A 97 -1.19 -8.12 14.03
C VAL A 97 -2.61 -8.54 13.62
N LEU A 98 -3.42 -9.01 14.56
CA LEU A 98 -4.79 -9.45 14.29
C LEU A 98 -5.67 -8.28 13.84
N ALA A 99 -5.60 -7.14 14.53
CA ALA A 99 -6.33 -5.93 14.13
C ALA A 99 -5.88 -5.42 12.75
N SER A 100 -4.58 -5.51 12.44
CA SER A 100 -4.04 -5.16 11.13
C SER A 100 -4.54 -6.10 10.03
N ALA A 101 -4.64 -7.39 10.30
CA ALA A 101 -5.21 -8.36 9.37
C ALA A 101 -6.70 -8.07 9.09
N LEU A 102 -7.49 -7.86 10.13
CA LEU A 102 -8.92 -7.55 10.00
C LEU A 102 -9.16 -6.21 9.30
N PHE A 103 -8.43 -5.16 9.69
CA PHE A 103 -8.54 -3.86 9.04
C PHE A 103 -7.99 -3.90 7.62
N GLY A 104 -6.88 -4.60 7.41
CA GLY A 104 -6.26 -4.79 6.12
C GLY A 104 -7.17 -5.50 5.12
N ALA A 105 -7.90 -6.53 5.55
CA ALA A 105 -8.91 -7.24 4.74
C ALA A 105 -10.01 -6.30 4.23
N ILE A 106 -10.26 -5.20 4.93
CA ILE A 106 -11.29 -4.25 4.55
C ILE A 106 -10.70 -3.10 3.70
N SER A 107 -9.55 -2.56 4.13
CA SER A 107 -8.92 -1.39 3.50
C SER A 107 -8.13 -1.74 2.25
N GLY A 108 -7.60 -2.96 2.15
CA GLY A 108 -6.74 -3.40 1.06
C GLY A 108 -5.41 -2.63 0.92
N SER A 109 -5.03 -1.81 1.90
CA SER A 109 -3.89 -0.90 1.84
C SER A 109 -3.00 -0.99 3.07
N ALA A 110 -1.70 -1.28 2.87
CA ALA A 110 -0.72 -1.29 3.95
C ALA A 110 -0.56 0.08 4.61
N VAL A 111 -0.53 1.15 3.82
CA VAL A 111 -0.37 2.53 4.35
C VAL A 111 -1.57 2.93 5.19
N ALA A 112 -2.79 2.63 4.75
CA ALA A 112 -4.00 2.88 5.53
C ALA A 112 -4.00 2.05 6.82
N THR A 113 -3.59 0.79 6.74
CA THR A 113 -3.54 -0.12 7.90
C THR A 113 -2.54 0.37 8.95
N VAL A 114 -1.29 0.70 8.57
CA VAL A 114 -0.31 1.19 9.54
C VAL A 114 -0.72 2.53 10.16
N SER A 115 -1.33 3.39 9.38
CA SER A 115 -1.80 4.70 9.89
C SER A 115 -2.95 4.54 10.88
N ALA A 116 -3.94 3.70 10.56
CA ALA A 116 -5.13 3.53 11.39
C ALA A 116 -4.85 2.67 12.64
N VAL A 117 -4.31 1.47 12.46
CA VAL A 117 -4.05 0.54 13.57
C VAL A 117 -2.81 0.96 14.35
N GLY A 118 -1.70 1.26 13.68
CA GLY A 118 -0.46 1.70 14.31
C GLY A 118 -0.62 3.01 15.08
N GLY A 119 -1.42 3.94 14.57
CA GLY A 119 -1.75 5.20 15.26
C GLY A 119 -2.32 5.00 16.67
N ILE A 120 -3.02 3.89 16.91
CA ILE A 120 -3.60 3.54 18.21
C ILE A 120 -2.70 2.58 18.99
N THR A 121 -2.18 1.54 18.33
CA THR A 121 -1.47 0.46 19.03
C THR A 121 -0.04 0.84 19.40
N ILE A 122 0.67 1.65 18.61
CA ILE A 122 2.04 2.11 18.95
C ILE A 122 2.06 2.90 20.27
N PRO A 123 1.21 3.93 20.47
CA PRO A 123 1.14 4.61 21.77
C PRO A 123 0.71 3.70 22.91
N ALA A 124 -0.21 2.78 22.67
CA ALA A 124 -0.65 1.82 23.68
C ALA A 124 0.47 0.86 24.11
N MET A 125 1.23 0.30 23.15
CA MET A 125 2.40 -0.52 23.41
C MET A 125 3.46 0.26 24.23
N LYS A 126 3.74 1.50 23.85
CA LYS A 126 4.71 2.35 24.58
C LYS A 126 4.27 2.56 26.02
N LYS A 127 2.98 2.78 26.30
CA LYS A 127 2.45 2.89 27.68
C LYS A 127 2.59 1.60 28.48
N GLN A 128 2.59 0.43 27.85
CA GLN A 128 2.83 -0.85 28.48
C GLN A 128 4.32 -1.22 28.60
N GLY A 129 5.24 -0.31 28.26
CA GLY A 129 6.68 -0.51 28.42
C GLY A 129 7.37 -1.14 27.22
N TYR A 130 6.69 -1.31 26.08
CA TYR A 130 7.36 -1.75 24.85
C TYR A 130 8.27 -0.65 24.31
N GLY A 131 9.44 -1.01 23.83
CA GLY A 131 10.34 -0.08 23.14
C GLY A 131 9.68 0.51 21.88
N ALA A 132 9.88 1.81 21.64
CA ALA A 132 9.31 2.47 20.46
C ALA A 132 9.72 1.83 19.12
N PRO A 133 11.00 1.39 18.93
CA PRO A 133 11.41 0.69 17.71
C PRO A 133 10.65 -0.62 17.51
N PHE A 134 10.46 -1.41 18.58
CA PHE A 134 9.71 -2.66 18.51
C PHE A 134 8.23 -2.43 18.15
N ALA A 135 7.56 -1.49 18.81
CA ALA A 135 6.17 -1.17 18.54
C ALA A 135 5.96 -0.69 17.08
N SER A 136 6.86 0.16 16.59
CA SER A 136 6.81 0.63 15.21
C SER A 136 7.09 -0.49 14.21
N ALA A 137 8.05 -1.36 14.49
CA ALA A 137 8.36 -2.50 13.62
C ALA A 137 7.18 -3.47 13.51
N VAL A 138 6.56 -3.84 14.65
CA VAL A 138 5.39 -4.73 14.67
C VAL A 138 4.24 -4.12 13.87
N ALA A 139 3.90 -2.85 14.08
CA ALA A 139 2.81 -2.19 13.35
C ALA A 139 3.09 -2.11 11.85
N SER A 140 4.32 -1.79 11.45
CA SER A 140 4.72 -1.70 10.04
C SER A 140 4.68 -3.06 9.35
N MET A 141 5.24 -4.10 9.98
CA MET A 141 5.23 -5.45 9.42
C MET A 141 3.82 -6.03 9.36
N ALA A 142 3.01 -5.82 10.40
CA ALA A 142 1.62 -6.26 10.40
C ALA A 142 0.78 -5.60 9.30
N SER A 143 1.08 -4.37 8.92
CA SER A 143 0.35 -3.64 7.88
C SER A 143 0.49 -4.27 6.49
N VAL A 144 1.54 -5.06 6.24
CA VAL A 144 1.75 -5.81 4.98
C VAL A 144 0.61 -6.80 4.73
N LEU A 145 -0.11 -7.22 5.77
CA LEU A 145 -1.31 -8.05 5.63
C LEU A 145 -2.43 -7.34 4.86
N GLY A 146 -2.45 -5.99 4.84
CA GLY A 146 -3.46 -5.22 4.11
C GLY A 146 -3.58 -5.59 2.63
N PRO A 147 -2.53 -5.48 1.84
CA PRO A 147 -2.56 -5.86 0.43
C PRO A 147 -2.60 -7.38 0.17
N LEU A 148 -2.31 -8.23 1.18
CA LEU A 148 -2.29 -9.68 1.02
C LEU A 148 -3.66 -10.33 1.24
N VAL A 149 -4.48 -9.76 2.12
CA VAL A 149 -5.80 -10.33 2.46
C VAL A 149 -6.87 -9.78 1.50
N PRO A 150 -7.60 -10.65 0.78
CA PRO A 150 -8.71 -10.19 -0.07
C PRO A 150 -9.88 -9.60 0.76
N PRO A 151 -10.58 -8.57 0.24
CA PRO A 151 -10.34 -7.82 -1.00
C PRO A 151 -9.19 -6.81 -0.85
N SER A 152 -8.26 -6.77 -1.80
CA SER A 152 -7.18 -5.80 -1.78
C SER A 152 -7.08 -5.03 -3.11
N ILE A 153 -6.66 -3.77 -3.02
CA ILE A 153 -6.46 -2.91 -4.19
C ILE A 153 -5.46 -3.55 -5.15
N THR A 154 -4.37 -4.11 -4.63
CA THR A 154 -3.33 -4.77 -5.43
C THR A 154 -3.85 -5.99 -6.17
N LEU A 155 -4.69 -6.82 -5.53
CA LEU A 155 -5.28 -8.00 -6.17
C LEU A 155 -6.30 -7.60 -7.24
N ILE A 156 -7.08 -6.55 -7.02
CA ILE A 156 -8.04 -6.03 -8.00
C ILE A 156 -7.32 -5.50 -9.25
N VAL A 157 -6.17 -4.85 -9.08
CA VAL A 157 -5.39 -4.33 -10.22
C VAL A 157 -4.70 -5.46 -10.99
N TYR A 158 -4.36 -6.56 -10.31
CA TYR A 158 -3.69 -7.71 -10.93
C TYR A 158 -4.65 -8.67 -11.65
N ALA A 159 -5.90 -8.73 -11.24
CA ALA A 159 -6.94 -9.60 -11.82
C ALA A 159 -7.49 -9.06 -13.14
#